data_c3b989a4027da784b134c26219720f0a
#
_entry.id   c3b989a4027da784b134c26219720f0a
#
_cell.length_a   1.000
_cell.length_b   1.000
_cell.length_c   1.000
_cell.angle_alpha   90.00
_cell.angle_beta   90.00
_cell.angle_gamma   90.00
#
_symmetry.space_group_name_H-M   'P 1'
#
loop_
_entity.id
_entity.type
_entity.pdbx_description
1 polymer ?
#
loop_
_entity_poly.entity_id
_entity_poly.type
_entity_poly.pdbx_seq_one_letter_code
_entity_poly.pdbx_strand_id
1 'polypeptide(L)'
;MSGNIRISGSKNSSLPILAATLLTDSECILRNVPDLSDTNYMVQILSTLGAEVERASGNVIVKANKVAAEAPYDLVRKMRASVCVLGPMLARNGEALVSLPGGCVIGDRPIDLHLRGLEALGAEVEVKGGDIKVTAPSGLKGANVNMSGQYGSTVLGTDNVMMAAVFAEGETIIEGAAAEPEVEDLAKFLNSLGAKIEGAGTSRIVIHGVEDLSGGEHVVIPDRIEAGTFMVAGALIGDGITLENVRAKHLKKLIKTLKGCDHKVKKLDGNKIYVKASSDPKANEITTEPYPGLSLIHISEPTRPY
;
A
#
# COMPACT_ATOMS: atom_id res chain seq x y z
N MET A 1 -2.60 -23.60 21.08
CA MET A 1 -3.26 -23.08 19.83
C MET A 1 -2.87 -23.98 18.67
N SER A 2 -3.86 -24.57 17.96
CA SER A 2 -3.63 -25.42 16.79
C SER A 2 -4.75 -25.22 15.77
N GLY A 3 -4.52 -25.57 14.50
CA GLY A 3 -5.52 -25.47 13.42
C GLY A 3 -5.02 -24.70 12.20
N ASN A 4 -5.95 -24.38 11.32
CA ASN A 4 -5.69 -23.66 10.07
C ASN A 4 -6.28 -22.25 10.15
N ILE A 5 -5.52 -21.26 9.64
CA ILE A 5 -5.92 -19.86 9.56
C ILE A 5 -5.72 -19.42 8.12
N ARG A 6 -6.79 -18.98 7.46
CA ARG A 6 -6.70 -18.40 6.12
C ARG A 6 -6.43 -16.90 6.24
N ILE A 7 -5.34 -16.47 5.66
CA ILE A 7 -4.92 -15.05 5.65
C ILE A 7 -5.75 -14.27 4.63
N SER A 8 -6.21 -13.10 5.06
CA SER A 8 -6.99 -12.16 4.26
C SER A 8 -6.15 -11.47 3.19
N GLY A 9 -6.79 -10.74 2.29
CA GLY A 9 -6.10 -9.82 1.40
C GLY A 9 -5.42 -8.67 2.18
N SER A 10 -4.34 -8.14 1.63
CA SER A 10 -3.57 -7.06 2.26
C SER A 10 -4.37 -5.77 2.29
N LYS A 11 -4.61 -5.25 3.50
CA LYS A 11 -5.19 -3.92 3.70
C LYS A 11 -4.32 -2.86 3.03
N ASN A 12 -3.02 -2.90 3.27
CA ASN A 12 -2.10 -1.87 2.80
C ASN A 12 -1.87 -1.91 1.28
N SER A 13 -2.13 -3.03 0.62
CA SER A 13 -2.17 -3.13 -0.84
C SER A 13 -3.53 -2.67 -1.39
N SER A 14 -4.62 -3.03 -0.72
CA SER A 14 -5.98 -2.68 -1.16
C SER A 14 -6.21 -1.18 -1.25
N LEU A 15 -5.68 -0.40 -0.28
CA LEU A 15 -5.96 1.04 -0.20
C LEU A 15 -5.42 1.84 -1.40
N PRO A 16 -4.12 1.73 -1.78
CA PRO A 16 -3.62 2.41 -2.97
C PRO A 16 -4.21 1.83 -4.27
N ILE A 17 -4.49 0.51 -4.35
CA ILE A 17 -5.15 -0.09 -5.52
C ILE A 17 -6.57 0.43 -5.70
N LEU A 18 -7.34 0.58 -4.62
CA LEU A 18 -8.65 1.22 -4.65
C LEU A 18 -8.54 2.68 -5.14
N ALA A 19 -7.58 3.46 -4.62
CA ALA A 19 -7.35 4.83 -5.09
C ALA A 19 -6.96 4.88 -6.58
N ALA A 20 -6.16 3.92 -7.05
CA ALA A 20 -5.71 3.83 -8.44
C ALA A 20 -6.85 3.58 -9.43
N THR A 21 -8.00 3.04 -8.99
CA THR A 21 -9.18 2.88 -9.88
C THR A 21 -9.74 4.21 -10.35
N LEU A 22 -9.41 5.34 -9.69
CA LEU A 22 -9.76 6.68 -10.15
C LEU A 22 -9.04 7.09 -11.44
N LEU A 23 -7.96 6.40 -11.84
CA LEU A 23 -7.18 6.72 -13.04
C LEU A 23 -7.86 6.30 -14.34
N THR A 24 -8.91 5.48 -14.30
CA THR A 24 -9.64 5.03 -15.49
C THR A 24 -11.15 5.26 -15.34
N ASP A 25 -11.86 5.45 -16.44
CA ASP A 25 -13.32 5.47 -16.50
C ASP A 25 -13.93 4.08 -16.74
N SER A 26 -13.06 3.12 -17.05
CA SER A 26 -13.45 1.73 -17.30
C SER A 26 -13.59 0.95 -15.99
N GLU A 27 -14.37 -0.12 -16.01
CA GLU A 27 -14.63 -0.95 -14.82
C GLU A 27 -13.37 -1.67 -14.35
N CYS A 28 -13.10 -1.59 -13.03
CA CYS A 28 -12.06 -2.33 -12.34
C CYS A 28 -12.68 -3.32 -11.35
N ILE A 29 -12.27 -4.59 -11.41
CA ILE A 29 -12.73 -5.66 -10.51
C ILE A 29 -11.58 -6.05 -9.58
N LEU A 30 -11.70 -5.72 -8.31
CA LEU A 30 -10.71 -6.03 -7.29
C LEU A 30 -11.18 -7.21 -6.44
N ARG A 31 -10.41 -8.31 -6.44
CA ARG A 31 -10.71 -9.51 -5.65
C ARG A 31 -9.83 -9.58 -4.40
N ASN A 32 -10.28 -10.33 -3.41
CA ASN A 32 -9.56 -10.54 -2.14
C ASN A 32 -9.33 -9.23 -1.36
N VAL A 33 -10.24 -8.26 -1.47
CA VAL A 33 -10.21 -7.01 -0.69
C VAL A 33 -10.77 -7.31 0.70
N PRO A 34 -9.99 -7.11 1.81
CA PRO A 34 -10.47 -7.42 3.14
C PRO A 34 -11.60 -6.47 3.57
N ASP A 35 -12.54 -6.98 4.37
CA ASP A 35 -13.61 -6.17 4.95
C ASP A 35 -13.15 -5.56 6.27
N LEU A 36 -12.59 -4.35 6.19
CA LEU A 36 -12.03 -3.59 7.30
C LEU A 36 -12.53 -2.15 7.27
N SER A 37 -12.49 -1.46 8.41
CA SER A 37 -12.87 -0.05 8.49
C SER A 37 -12.15 0.83 7.45
N ASP A 38 -10.84 0.64 7.29
CA ASP A 38 -10.03 1.42 6.35
C ASP A 38 -10.46 1.21 4.89
N THR A 39 -10.68 -0.05 4.47
CA THR A 39 -11.16 -0.34 3.10
C THR A 39 -12.58 0.18 2.88
N ASN A 40 -13.43 0.16 3.92
CA ASN A 40 -14.77 0.74 3.85
C ASN A 40 -14.74 2.26 3.76
N TYR A 41 -13.84 2.94 4.50
CA TYR A 41 -13.65 4.39 4.35
C TYR A 41 -13.13 4.75 2.96
N MET A 42 -12.20 3.98 2.40
CA MET A 42 -11.71 4.22 1.03
C MET A 42 -12.86 4.08 0.01
N VAL A 43 -13.68 3.04 0.11
CA VAL A 43 -14.88 2.86 -0.73
C VAL A 43 -15.82 4.06 -0.62
N GLN A 44 -16.07 4.58 0.60
CA GLN A 44 -16.90 5.78 0.80
C GLN A 44 -16.27 7.02 0.15
N ILE A 45 -14.93 7.19 0.26
CA ILE A 45 -14.21 8.29 -0.40
C ILE A 45 -14.40 8.19 -1.92
N LEU A 46 -14.18 7.02 -2.53
CA LEU A 46 -14.35 6.82 -3.96
C LEU A 46 -15.78 7.14 -4.41
N SER A 47 -16.78 6.67 -3.68
CA SER A 47 -18.19 6.95 -3.99
C SER A 47 -18.50 8.45 -3.89
N THR A 48 -17.96 9.17 -2.89
CA THR A 48 -18.14 10.60 -2.75
C THR A 48 -17.41 11.39 -3.86
N LEU A 49 -16.29 10.87 -4.34
CA LEU A 49 -15.56 11.41 -5.49
C LEU A 49 -16.29 11.17 -6.82
N GLY A 50 -17.39 10.43 -6.83
CA GLY A 50 -18.25 10.19 -8.00
C GLY A 50 -18.05 8.81 -8.66
N ALA A 51 -17.28 7.91 -8.08
CA ALA A 51 -17.19 6.54 -8.58
C ALA A 51 -18.43 5.73 -8.17
N GLU A 52 -18.90 4.88 -9.08
CA GLU A 52 -19.84 3.82 -8.80
C GLU A 52 -19.07 2.65 -8.16
N VAL A 53 -19.44 2.26 -6.94
CA VAL A 53 -18.72 1.20 -6.21
C VAL A 53 -19.70 0.15 -5.72
N GLU A 54 -19.48 -1.10 -6.12
CA GLU A 54 -20.18 -2.27 -5.62
C GLU A 54 -19.24 -3.15 -4.80
N ARG A 55 -19.71 -3.63 -3.64
CA ARG A 55 -18.94 -4.54 -2.78
C ARG A 55 -19.73 -5.78 -2.45
N ALA A 56 -19.19 -6.95 -2.78
CA ALA A 56 -19.80 -8.25 -2.47
C ALA A 56 -18.73 -9.33 -2.25
N SER A 57 -18.83 -10.06 -1.14
CA SER A 57 -18.04 -11.29 -0.89
C SER A 57 -16.52 -11.14 -1.08
N GLY A 58 -15.94 -10.04 -0.59
CA GLY A 58 -14.50 -9.77 -0.70
C GLY A 58 -14.06 -9.25 -2.07
N ASN A 59 -15.02 -8.98 -2.97
CA ASN A 59 -14.77 -8.30 -4.23
C ASN A 59 -15.27 -6.85 -4.16
N VAL A 60 -14.57 -5.95 -4.83
CA VAL A 60 -14.97 -4.55 -5.01
C VAL A 60 -14.91 -4.24 -6.50
N ILE A 61 -16.02 -3.78 -7.06
CA ILE A 61 -16.11 -3.33 -8.44
C ILE A 61 -16.21 -1.81 -8.42
N VAL A 62 -15.36 -1.14 -9.19
CA VAL A 62 -15.28 0.32 -9.22
C VAL A 62 -15.34 0.80 -10.66
N LYS A 63 -16.18 1.82 -10.92
CA LYS A 63 -16.24 2.53 -12.19
C LYS A 63 -16.24 4.05 -11.93
N ALA A 64 -15.20 4.75 -12.39
CA ALA A 64 -14.99 6.16 -12.09
C ALA A 64 -15.09 7.04 -13.35
N ASN A 65 -16.31 7.19 -13.91
CA ASN A 65 -16.56 7.99 -15.11
C ASN A 65 -16.19 9.48 -14.90
N LYS A 66 -16.44 10.01 -13.72
CA LYS A 66 -16.07 11.36 -13.29
C LYS A 66 -15.47 11.30 -11.91
N VAL A 67 -14.47 12.15 -11.68
CA VAL A 67 -13.80 12.26 -10.38
C VAL A 67 -13.86 13.71 -9.93
N ALA A 68 -14.40 13.96 -8.73
CA ALA A 68 -14.40 15.29 -8.14
C ALA A 68 -12.98 15.73 -7.79
N ALA A 69 -12.70 17.03 -7.86
CA ALA A 69 -11.40 17.60 -7.52
C ALA A 69 -11.20 17.79 -6.00
N GLU A 70 -12.25 17.64 -5.20
CA GLU A 70 -12.24 17.82 -3.74
C GLU A 70 -12.62 16.52 -3.02
N ALA A 71 -11.75 16.04 -2.14
CA ALA A 71 -12.01 14.86 -1.33
C ALA A 71 -12.79 15.21 -0.04
N PRO A 72 -13.69 14.31 0.43
CA PRO A 72 -14.58 14.58 1.56
C PRO A 72 -13.79 14.71 2.88
N TYR A 73 -13.76 15.91 3.46
CA TYR A 73 -13.04 16.25 4.68
C TYR A 73 -13.23 15.24 5.82
N ASP A 74 -14.49 14.93 6.15
CA ASP A 74 -14.82 14.06 7.29
C ASP A 74 -14.33 12.60 7.11
N LEU A 75 -14.21 12.13 5.87
CA LEU A 75 -13.70 10.79 5.58
C LEU A 75 -12.17 10.76 5.51
N VAL A 76 -11.56 11.78 4.89
CA VAL A 76 -10.09 11.89 4.78
C VAL A 76 -9.43 11.88 6.16
N ARG A 77 -10.00 12.56 7.14
CA ARG A 77 -9.47 12.63 8.50
C ARG A 77 -9.58 11.34 9.30
N LYS A 78 -10.41 10.38 8.89
CA LYS A 78 -10.59 9.11 9.60
C LYS A 78 -9.47 8.10 9.34
N MET A 79 -8.75 8.26 8.22
CA MET A 79 -7.76 7.29 7.78
C MET A 79 -6.55 7.98 7.14
N ARG A 80 -5.34 7.62 7.59
CA ARG A 80 -4.12 8.20 7.01
C ARG A 80 -3.95 7.91 5.52
N ALA A 81 -4.28 6.69 5.09
CA ALA A 81 -4.12 6.28 3.70
C ALA A 81 -5.08 6.99 2.73
N SER A 82 -6.00 7.81 3.23
CA SER A 82 -6.84 8.67 2.39
C SER A 82 -6.02 9.62 1.50
N VAL A 83 -4.79 9.98 1.92
CA VAL A 83 -3.86 10.77 1.10
C VAL A 83 -3.50 10.10 -0.24
N CYS A 84 -3.72 8.79 -0.39
CA CYS A 84 -3.47 8.07 -1.65
C CYS A 84 -4.36 8.53 -2.81
N VAL A 85 -5.49 9.21 -2.56
CA VAL A 85 -6.32 9.74 -3.65
C VAL A 85 -5.72 10.99 -4.31
N LEU A 86 -4.72 11.63 -3.66
CA LEU A 86 -4.12 12.89 -4.13
C LEU A 86 -3.48 12.74 -5.51
N GLY A 87 -2.64 11.70 -5.69
CA GLY A 87 -1.98 11.42 -6.97
C GLY A 87 -2.95 11.14 -8.12
N PRO A 88 -3.89 10.18 -7.97
CA PRO A 88 -4.89 9.89 -8.99
C PRO A 88 -5.80 11.06 -9.33
N MET A 89 -6.25 11.83 -8.33
CA MET A 89 -7.10 13.01 -8.56
C MET A 89 -6.33 14.08 -9.36
N LEU A 90 -5.08 14.36 -8.99
CA LEU A 90 -4.23 15.29 -9.71
C LEU A 90 -3.99 14.84 -11.16
N ALA A 91 -3.65 13.56 -11.36
CA ALA A 91 -3.38 13.00 -12.68
C ALA A 91 -4.63 13.04 -13.59
N ARG A 92 -5.81 12.81 -13.01
CA ARG A 92 -7.09 12.74 -13.74
C ARG A 92 -7.69 14.10 -14.07
N ASN A 93 -7.61 15.06 -13.11
CA ASN A 93 -8.31 16.35 -13.19
C ASN A 93 -7.35 17.54 -13.45
N GLY A 94 -6.03 17.36 -13.32
CA GLY A 94 -5.08 18.46 -13.27
C GLY A 94 -5.10 19.25 -11.96
N GLU A 95 -5.99 18.89 -11.02
CA GLU A 95 -6.09 19.50 -9.68
C GLU A 95 -6.65 18.51 -8.66
N ALA A 96 -6.29 18.70 -7.39
CA ALA A 96 -6.88 17.98 -6.26
C ALA A 96 -6.83 18.83 -4.99
N LEU A 97 -7.89 18.75 -4.18
CA LEU A 97 -7.98 19.31 -2.84
C LEU A 97 -8.24 18.19 -1.84
N VAL A 98 -7.30 17.95 -0.95
CA VAL A 98 -7.37 16.88 0.04
C VAL A 98 -6.96 17.44 1.40
N SER A 99 -7.75 17.22 2.43
CA SER A 99 -7.37 17.64 3.79
C SER A 99 -6.18 16.84 4.32
N LEU A 100 -5.43 17.41 5.25
CA LEU A 100 -4.37 16.69 5.95
C LEU A 100 -4.94 15.42 6.59
N PRO A 101 -4.37 14.25 6.29
CA PRO A 101 -4.91 12.98 6.77
C PRO A 101 -4.78 12.87 8.29
N GLY A 102 -5.82 12.36 8.93
CA GLY A 102 -5.89 12.06 10.36
C GLY A 102 -5.67 10.58 10.67
N GLY A 103 -6.17 10.13 11.80
CA GLY A 103 -6.38 8.71 12.11
C GLY A 103 -5.17 7.89 12.54
N CYS A 104 -3.99 8.50 12.83
CA CYS A 104 -2.85 7.74 13.33
C CYS A 104 -2.09 8.52 14.41
N VAL A 105 -2.08 7.99 15.65
CA VAL A 105 -1.40 8.58 16.82
C VAL A 105 0.00 7.99 17.08
N ILE A 106 0.57 7.23 16.13
CA ILE A 106 1.86 6.53 16.32
C ILE A 106 3.07 7.46 16.05
N GLY A 107 2.91 8.78 16.13
CA GLY A 107 3.95 9.78 15.90
C GLY A 107 3.80 10.54 14.59
N ASP A 108 4.69 11.53 14.40
CA ASP A 108 4.71 12.37 13.21
C ASP A 108 5.03 11.53 11.98
N ARG A 109 4.14 11.59 11.01
CA ARG A 109 4.32 11.00 9.69
C ARG A 109 4.08 12.06 8.64
N PRO A 110 5.07 12.90 8.37
CA PRO A 110 4.94 13.99 7.43
C PRO A 110 4.60 13.46 6.03
N ILE A 111 3.93 14.30 5.25
CA ILE A 111 3.58 14.02 3.85
C ILE A 111 4.48 14.79 2.88
N ASP A 112 5.56 15.37 3.39
CA ASP A 112 6.53 16.17 2.65
C ASP A 112 7.08 15.45 1.42
N LEU A 113 7.36 14.13 1.55
CA LEU A 113 7.83 13.32 0.43
C LEU A 113 6.75 13.14 -0.67
N HIS A 114 5.47 13.06 -0.29
CA HIS A 114 4.38 13.04 -1.25
C HIS A 114 4.36 14.34 -2.06
N LEU A 115 4.36 15.48 -1.36
CA LEU A 115 4.28 16.80 -1.97
C LEU A 115 5.51 17.08 -2.84
N ARG A 116 6.70 16.84 -2.33
CA ARG A 116 7.96 16.96 -3.08
C ARG A 116 7.97 16.13 -4.35
N GLY A 117 7.42 14.91 -4.28
CA GLY A 117 7.32 14.04 -5.44
C GLY A 117 6.37 14.58 -6.51
N LEU A 118 5.23 15.14 -6.13
CA LEU A 118 4.28 15.76 -7.05
C LEU A 118 4.83 17.08 -7.62
N GLU A 119 5.51 17.90 -6.81
CA GLU A 119 6.21 19.11 -7.28
C GLU A 119 7.28 18.78 -8.32
N ALA A 120 8.03 17.69 -8.13
CA ALA A 120 9.02 17.24 -9.11
C ALA A 120 8.39 16.88 -10.46
N LEU A 121 7.15 16.39 -10.47
CA LEU A 121 6.36 16.14 -11.68
C LEU A 121 5.74 17.42 -12.27
N GLY A 122 6.04 18.60 -11.71
CA GLY A 122 5.57 19.91 -12.20
C GLY A 122 4.24 20.38 -11.57
N ALA A 123 3.79 19.77 -10.49
CA ALA A 123 2.62 20.25 -9.77
C ALA A 123 2.97 21.46 -8.88
N GLU A 124 2.05 22.39 -8.76
CA GLU A 124 2.07 23.47 -7.78
C GLU A 124 1.34 22.99 -6.51
N VAL A 125 1.97 23.19 -5.34
CA VAL A 125 1.47 22.71 -4.06
C VAL A 125 1.21 23.88 -3.12
N GLU A 126 0.01 23.98 -2.57
CA GLU A 126 -0.36 24.91 -1.51
C GLU A 126 -0.90 24.12 -0.31
N VAL A 127 -0.32 24.35 0.88
CA VAL A 127 -0.84 23.81 2.14
C VAL A 127 -1.34 24.97 2.99
N LYS A 128 -2.65 25.03 3.21
CA LYS A 128 -3.30 26.14 3.93
C LYS A 128 -4.51 25.68 4.71
N GLY A 129 -4.60 26.11 5.97
CA GLY A 129 -5.79 25.84 6.80
C GLY A 129 -6.01 24.36 7.14
N GLY A 130 -5.04 23.48 6.91
CA GLY A 130 -5.18 22.05 7.10
C GLY A 130 -5.58 21.29 5.82
N ASP A 131 -5.62 21.98 4.67
CA ASP A 131 -5.89 21.41 3.37
C ASP A 131 -4.65 21.46 2.47
N ILE A 132 -4.53 20.48 1.60
CA ILE A 132 -3.51 20.33 0.57
C ILE A 132 -4.21 20.56 -0.76
N LYS A 133 -3.87 21.64 -1.42
CA LYS A 133 -4.26 21.90 -2.81
C LYS A 133 -3.08 21.63 -3.72
N VAL A 134 -3.26 20.80 -4.74
CA VAL A 134 -2.27 20.55 -5.78
C VAL A 134 -2.90 20.84 -7.14
N THR A 135 -2.12 21.50 -8.03
CA THR A 135 -2.57 21.82 -9.38
C THR A 135 -1.45 21.54 -10.38
N ALA A 136 -1.80 21.14 -11.59
CA ALA A 136 -0.85 20.91 -12.68
C ALA A 136 -1.33 21.65 -13.95
N PRO A 137 -1.25 23.00 -13.98
CA PRO A 137 -1.85 23.81 -15.05
C PRO A 137 -1.23 23.57 -16.42
N SER A 138 0.02 23.04 -16.47
CA SER A 138 0.73 22.66 -17.69
C SER A 138 0.79 21.15 -17.93
N GLY A 139 -0.06 20.39 -17.21
CA GLY A 139 0.02 18.92 -17.14
C GLY A 139 1.21 18.43 -16.32
N LEU A 140 1.21 17.14 -15.98
CA LEU A 140 2.31 16.49 -15.29
C LEU A 140 3.39 16.09 -16.29
N LYS A 141 4.66 16.22 -15.89
CA LYS A 141 5.84 15.90 -16.73
C LYS A 141 6.73 14.89 -16.03
N GLY A 142 7.25 13.95 -16.78
CA GLY A 142 8.22 12.98 -16.30
C GLY A 142 9.47 13.64 -15.74
N ALA A 143 9.96 13.12 -14.61
CA ALA A 143 11.08 13.70 -13.88
C ALA A 143 11.86 12.65 -13.08
N ASN A 144 13.07 13.03 -12.63
CA ASN A 144 13.79 12.28 -11.62
C ASN A 144 13.29 12.70 -10.24
N VAL A 145 12.64 11.77 -9.53
CA VAL A 145 12.02 11.99 -8.22
C VAL A 145 12.78 11.21 -7.14
N ASN A 146 13.34 11.91 -6.15
CA ASN A 146 13.98 11.26 -5.02
C ASN A 146 12.98 11.11 -3.84
N MET A 147 12.61 9.87 -3.52
CA MET A 147 11.69 9.52 -2.44
C MET A 147 12.40 9.10 -1.15
N SER A 148 13.74 9.29 -1.06
CA SER A 148 14.48 9.05 0.18
C SER A 148 14.19 10.15 1.20
N GLY A 149 13.75 9.75 2.37
CA GLY A 149 13.54 10.62 3.52
C GLY A 149 14.55 10.37 4.64
N GLN A 150 14.53 11.20 5.69
CA GLN A 150 15.37 11.07 6.88
C GLN A 150 15.20 9.70 7.57
N TYR A 151 14.01 9.13 7.47
CA TYR A 151 13.65 7.84 8.07
C TYR A 151 13.53 6.68 7.04
N GLY A 152 14.11 6.85 5.87
CA GLY A 152 14.04 5.91 4.76
C GLY A 152 12.98 6.26 3.72
N SER A 153 12.60 5.29 2.90
CA SER A 153 11.57 5.43 1.86
C SER A 153 10.16 5.52 2.46
N THR A 154 9.24 6.11 1.71
CA THR A 154 7.81 6.16 2.06
C THR A 154 6.98 5.29 1.11
N VAL A 155 6.20 4.35 1.65
CA VAL A 155 5.32 3.48 0.87
C VAL A 155 4.24 4.31 0.17
N LEU A 156 3.40 4.99 0.95
CA LEU A 156 2.28 5.79 0.41
C LEU A 156 2.75 6.95 -0.48
N GLY A 157 3.92 7.54 -0.19
CA GLY A 157 4.51 8.57 -1.05
C GLY A 157 4.93 7.99 -2.41
N THR A 158 5.58 6.81 -2.41
CA THR A 158 5.92 6.10 -3.65
C THR A 158 4.66 5.76 -4.44
N ASP A 159 3.60 5.27 -3.77
CA ASP A 159 2.33 4.94 -4.41
C ASP A 159 1.67 6.17 -5.06
N ASN A 160 1.63 7.31 -4.36
CA ASN A 160 1.04 8.56 -4.88
C ASN A 160 1.80 9.08 -6.10
N VAL A 161 3.13 9.13 -6.02
CA VAL A 161 3.97 9.59 -7.14
C VAL A 161 3.87 8.62 -8.32
N MET A 162 3.86 7.32 -8.06
CA MET A 162 3.66 6.29 -9.10
C MET A 162 2.33 6.50 -9.84
N MET A 163 1.23 6.67 -9.10
CA MET A 163 -0.11 6.89 -9.69
C MET A 163 -0.17 8.20 -10.49
N ALA A 164 0.42 9.28 -9.98
CA ALA A 164 0.47 10.56 -10.69
C ALA A 164 1.32 10.46 -11.98
N ALA A 165 2.46 9.76 -11.92
CA ALA A 165 3.40 9.61 -13.01
C ALA A 165 2.86 8.79 -14.19
N VAL A 166 1.81 7.98 -13.99
CA VAL A 166 1.20 7.18 -15.09
C VAL A 166 0.75 8.06 -16.25
N PHE A 167 0.28 9.29 -15.98
CA PHE A 167 -0.15 10.24 -17.00
C PHE A 167 0.81 11.42 -17.21
N ALA A 168 2.00 11.38 -16.58
CA ALA A 168 3.02 12.40 -16.80
C ALA A 168 3.65 12.25 -18.20
N GLU A 169 3.79 13.34 -18.93
CA GLU A 169 4.43 13.34 -20.25
C GLU A 169 5.92 12.94 -20.15
N GLY A 170 6.32 11.89 -20.85
CA GLY A 170 7.70 11.40 -20.86
C GLY A 170 8.00 10.31 -19.85
N GLU A 171 9.24 10.27 -19.36
CA GLU A 171 9.75 9.27 -18.42
C GLU A 171 9.88 9.83 -17.02
N THR A 172 9.38 9.11 -16.02
CA THR A 172 9.62 9.38 -14.61
C THR A 172 10.51 8.30 -14.01
N ILE A 173 11.53 8.71 -13.27
CA ILE A 173 12.39 7.82 -12.50
C ILE A 173 12.21 8.15 -11.02
N ILE A 174 11.74 7.17 -10.24
CA ILE A 174 11.65 7.29 -8.79
C ILE A 174 12.85 6.61 -8.16
N GLU A 175 13.75 7.38 -7.56
CA GLU A 175 14.88 6.88 -6.77
C GLU A 175 14.52 6.87 -5.28
N GLY A 176 15.07 5.91 -4.51
CA GLY A 176 14.71 5.74 -3.11
C GLY A 176 13.25 5.30 -2.91
N ALA A 177 12.67 4.64 -3.91
CA ALA A 177 11.33 4.09 -3.83
C ALA A 177 11.21 3.03 -2.73
N ALA A 178 10.01 2.90 -2.15
CA ALA A 178 9.70 1.82 -1.24
C ALA A 178 9.65 0.49 -2.01
N ALA A 179 10.27 -0.55 -1.46
CA ALA A 179 10.41 -1.86 -2.11
C ALA A 179 9.41 -2.91 -1.58
N GLU A 180 8.43 -2.47 -0.79
CA GLU A 180 7.42 -3.33 -0.19
C GLU A 180 6.58 -4.06 -1.23
N PRO A 181 6.15 -5.30 -0.92
CA PRO A 181 5.29 -6.07 -1.84
C PRO A 181 3.98 -5.38 -2.23
N GLU A 182 3.50 -4.47 -1.41
CA GLU A 182 2.31 -3.66 -1.64
C GLU A 182 2.52 -2.68 -2.80
N VAL A 183 3.72 -2.07 -2.90
CA VAL A 183 4.11 -1.19 -4.02
C VAL A 183 4.25 -2.00 -5.32
N GLU A 184 4.86 -3.20 -5.24
CA GLU A 184 4.94 -4.13 -6.38
C GLU A 184 3.53 -4.54 -6.87
N ASP A 185 2.57 -4.72 -5.94
CA ASP A 185 1.20 -5.12 -6.24
C ASP A 185 0.42 -4.00 -6.93
N LEU A 186 0.58 -2.75 -6.46
CA LEU A 186 0.03 -1.56 -7.12
C LEU A 186 0.56 -1.42 -8.55
N ALA A 187 1.87 -1.53 -8.76
CA ALA A 187 2.47 -1.47 -10.09
C ALA A 187 1.94 -2.56 -11.02
N LYS A 188 1.74 -3.79 -10.51
CA LYS A 188 1.13 -4.87 -11.29
C LYS A 188 -0.31 -4.58 -11.68
N PHE A 189 -1.09 -4.00 -10.77
CA PHE A 189 -2.45 -3.57 -11.09
C PHE A 189 -2.43 -2.51 -12.19
N LEU A 190 -1.66 -1.42 -12.02
CA LEU A 190 -1.55 -0.36 -13.02
C LEU A 190 -1.08 -0.88 -14.38
N ASN A 191 -0.07 -1.75 -14.42
CA ASN A 191 0.40 -2.37 -15.66
C ASN A 191 -0.67 -3.25 -16.31
N SER A 192 -1.52 -3.91 -15.52
CA SER A 192 -2.63 -4.68 -16.09
C SER A 192 -3.70 -3.81 -16.75
N LEU A 193 -3.78 -2.54 -16.37
CA LEU A 193 -4.64 -1.53 -16.99
C LEU A 193 -3.99 -0.82 -18.20
N GLY A 194 -2.71 -1.07 -18.49
CA GLY A 194 -2.01 -0.47 -19.62
C GLY A 194 -0.88 0.50 -19.27
N ALA A 195 -0.60 0.74 -17.98
CA ALA A 195 0.55 1.52 -17.56
C ALA A 195 1.88 0.83 -17.94
N LYS A 196 2.97 1.59 -17.95
CA LYS A 196 4.32 1.11 -18.28
C LYS A 196 5.26 1.40 -17.12
N ILE A 197 5.25 0.51 -16.13
CA ILE A 197 6.00 0.63 -14.87
C ILE A 197 6.97 -0.55 -14.75
N GLU A 198 8.24 -0.25 -14.54
CA GLU A 198 9.33 -1.21 -14.35
C GLU A 198 10.05 -0.94 -13.02
N GLY A 199 10.70 -1.96 -12.46
CA GLY A 199 11.53 -1.85 -11.25
C GLY A 199 10.75 -1.80 -9.93
N ALA A 200 9.43 -1.88 -9.91
CA ALA A 200 8.65 -1.95 -8.67
C ALA A 200 9.08 -3.15 -7.80
N GLY A 201 9.20 -2.91 -6.49
CA GLY A 201 9.79 -3.87 -5.55
C GLY A 201 11.31 -3.69 -5.39
N THR A 202 11.90 -2.66 -6.00
CA THR A 202 13.28 -2.21 -5.81
C THR A 202 13.31 -0.73 -5.39
N SER A 203 14.49 -0.20 -5.08
CA SER A 203 14.66 1.21 -4.75
C SER A 203 14.59 2.17 -5.95
N ARG A 204 14.43 1.64 -7.17
CA ARG A 204 14.35 2.43 -8.40
C ARG A 204 13.19 1.94 -9.26
N ILE A 205 12.25 2.84 -9.56
CA ILE A 205 11.09 2.57 -10.41
C ILE A 205 11.16 3.50 -11.62
N VAL A 206 10.90 2.94 -12.81
CA VAL A 206 10.83 3.69 -14.07
C VAL A 206 9.39 3.62 -14.58
N ILE A 207 8.82 4.76 -14.96
CA ILE A 207 7.45 4.89 -15.44
C ILE A 207 7.48 5.69 -16.75
N HIS A 208 6.92 5.11 -17.80
CA HIS A 208 6.67 5.84 -19.04
C HIS A 208 5.20 6.25 -19.09
N GLY A 209 4.95 7.53 -19.22
CA GLY A 209 3.59 8.07 -19.27
C GLY A 209 2.76 7.46 -20.41
N VAL A 210 1.47 7.33 -20.18
CA VAL A 210 0.47 6.85 -21.14
C VAL A 210 -0.66 7.86 -21.25
N GLU A 211 -1.43 7.81 -22.34
CA GLU A 211 -2.56 8.73 -22.54
C GLU A 211 -3.80 8.31 -21.79
N ASP A 212 -4.02 6.99 -21.65
CA ASP A 212 -5.20 6.42 -20.99
C ASP A 212 -4.89 5.06 -20.34
N LEU A 213 -5.80 4.59 -19.51
CA LEU A 213 -5.82 3.25 -18.92
C LEU A 213 -7.14 2.56 -19.22
N SER A 214 -7.08 1.26 -19.48
CA SER A 214 -8.26 0.39 -19.62
C SER A 214 -8.80 -0.01 -18.24
N GLY A 215 -9.93 -0.72 -18.24
CA GLY A 215 -10.40 -1.49 -17.08
C GLY A 215 -9.67 -2.82 -16.95
N GLY A 216 -9.88 -3.49 -15.80
CA GLY A 216 -9.26 -4.80 -15.60
C GLY A 216 -9.62 -5.47 -14.29
N GLU A 217 -9.13 -6.70 -14.13
CA GLU A 217 -9.30 -7.48 -12.90
C GLU A 217 -7.95 -7.65 -12.18
N HIS A 218 -7.96 -7.53 -10.85
CA HIS A 218 -6.80 -7.75 -10.01
C HIS A 218 -7.14 -8.52 -8.74
N VAL A 219 -6.24 -9.40 -8.33
CA VAL A 219 -6.34 -10.13 -7.07
C VAL A 219 -5.31 -9.57 -6.09
N VAL A 220 -5.78 -8.85 -5.09
CA VAL A 220 -4.94 -8.27 -4.04
C VAL A 220 -4.13 -9.35 -3.34
N ILE A 221 -2.85 -9.09 -3.11
CA ILE A 221 -1.93 -10.03 -2.44
C ILE A 221 -2.40 -10.34 -1.01
N PRO A 222 -2.06 -11.53 -0.47
CA PRO A 222 -2.29 -11.85 0.93
C PRO A 222 -1.53 -10.91 1.87
N ASP A 223 -2.15 -10.61 3.01
CA ASP A 223 -1.59 -9.70 4.01
C ASP A 223 -0.41 -10.34 4.76
N ARG A 224 0.81 -9.86 4.47
CA ARG A 224 2.02 -10.32 5.15
C ARG A 224 2.09 -9.89 6.62
N ILE A 225 1.38 -8.83 7.01
CA ILE A 225 1.38 -8.31 8.38
C ILE A 225 0.49 -9.18 9.24
N GLU A 226 -0.72 -9.50 8.77
CA GLU A 226 -1.61 -10.48 9.40
C GLU A 226 -0.93 -11.85 9.53
N ALA A 227 -0.33 -12.34 8.43
CA ALA A 227 0.41 -13.59 8.43
C ALA A 227 1.57 -13.58 9.44
N GLY A 228 2.33 -12.49 9.51
CA GLY A 228 3.42 -12.30 10.46
C GLY A 228 2.93 -12.35 11.91
N THR A 229 1.84 -11.68 12.22
CA THR A 229 1.21 -11.68 13.55
C THR A 229 0.82 -13.09 13.99
N PHE A 230 0.15 -13.85 13.11
CA PHE A 230 -0.19 -15.25 13.42
C PHE A 230 1.04 -16.18 13.46
N MET A 231 2.09 -15.90 12.68
CA MET A 231 3.35 -16.64 12.81
C MET A 231 4.00 -16.44 14.17
N VAL A 232 4.03 -15.20 14.68
CA VAL A 232 4.55 -14.88 16.02
C VAL A 232 3.68 -15.53 17.09
N ALA A 233 2.35 -15.42 17.01
CA ALA A 233 1.43 -16.10 17.94
C ALA A 233 1.64 -17.63 17.95
N GLY A 234 1.78 -18.23 16.76
CA GLY A 234 2.06 -19.67 16.62
C GLY A 234 3.43 -20.11 17.18
N ALA A 235 4.42 -19.22 17.12
CA ALA A 235 5.73 -19.43 17.72
C ALA A 235 5.71 -19.30 19.24
N LEU A 236 4.87 -18.45 19.81
CA LEU A 236 4.77 -18.24 21.27
C LEU A 236 3.95 -19.33 21.97
N ILE A 237 2.77 -19.68 21.45
CA ILE A 237 1.78 -20.51 22.15
C ILE A 237 1.20 -21.63 21.26
N GLY A 238 1.79 -21.89 20.09
CA GLY A 238 1.23 -22.81 19.10
C GLY A 238 1.71 -24.25 19.25
N ASP A 239 0.76 -25.21 19.33
CA ASP A 239 1.04 -26.65 19.18
C ASP A 239 1.19 -27.07 17.71
N GLY A 240 0.98 -26.12 16.81
CA GLY A 240 1.09 -26.25 15.37
C GLY A 240 -0.09 -25.56 14.66
N ILE A 241 0.16 -24.39 14.08
CA ILE A 241 -0.79 -23.68 13.24
C ILE A 241 -0.35 -23.72 11.80
N THR A 242 -1.29 -23.84 10.88
CA THR A 242 -1.05 -23.72 9.44
C THR A 242 -1.72 -22.45 8.94
N LEU A 243 -0.94 -21.55 8.38
CA LEU A 243 -1.42 -20.36 7.70
C LEU A 243 -1.60 -20.68 6.22
N GLU A 244 -2.79 -20.46 5.70
CA GLU A 244 -3.13 -20.64 4.30
C GLU A 244 -3.21 -19.29 3.59
N ASN A 245 -3.05 -19.27 2.26
CA ASN A 245 -3.03 -18.05 1.47
C ASN A 245 -1.88 -17.11 1.91
N VAL A 246 -0.63 -17.62 1.98
CA VAL A 246 0.54 -16.85 2.44
C VAL A 246 1.65 -16.89 1.39
N ARG A 247 2.16 -15.73 0.99
CA ARG A 247 3.35 -15.66 0.13
C ARG A 247 4.62 -15.65 0.97
N ALA A 248 5.22 -16.83 1.20
CA ALA A 248 6.43 -16.98 2.03
C ALA A 248 7.62 -16.08 1.60
N LYS A 249 7.66 -15.66 0.33
CA LYS A 249 8.69 -14.74 -0.18
C LYS A 249 8.60 -13.35 0.48
N HIS A 250 7.42 -12.91 0.92
CA HIS A 250 7.21 -11.62 1.59
C HIS A 250 7.63 -11.64 3.07
N LEU A 251 7.87 -12.83 3.64
CA LEU A 251 8.13 -13.06 5.07
C LEU A 251 9.52 -13.69 5.32
N LYS A 252 10.45 -13.61 4.36
CA LYS A 252 11.75 -14.30 4.44
C LYS A 252 12.52 -13.97 5.72
N LYS A 253 12.59 -12.72 6.12
CA LYS A 253 13.32 -12.28 7.31
C LYS A 253 12.63 -12.76 8.59
N LEU A 254 11.30 -12.63 8.71
CA LEU A 254 10.54 -13.13 9.86
C LEU A 254 10.70 -14.66 10.00
N ILE A 255 10.59 -15.41 8.89
CA ILE A 255 10.82 -16.86 8.88
C ILE A 255 12.22 -17.19 9.39
N LYS A 256 13.26 -16.46 8.94
CA LYS A 256 14.63 -16.65 9.39
C LYS A 256 14.78 -16.35 10.87
N THR A 257 14.20 -15.25 11.35
CA THR A 257 14.23 -14.85 12.76
C THR A 257 13.59 -15.91 13.65
N LEU A 258 12.37 -16.37 13.35
CA LEU A 258 11.69 -17.40 14.14
C LEU A 258 12.44 -18.73 14.16
N LYS A 259 13.06 -19.11 13.04
CA LYS A 259 13.96 -20.28 13.00
C LYS A 259 15.21 -20.09 13.83
N GLY A 260 15.78 -18.88 13.87
CA GLY A 260 16.91 -18.54 14.73
C GLY A 260 16.60 -18.65 16.22
N CYS A 261 15.32 -18.49 16.60
CA CYS A 261 14.82 -18.73 17.96
C CYS A 261 14.42 -20.20 18.21
N ASP A 262 14.82 -21.15 17.36
CA ASP A 262 14.52 -22.58 17.41
C ASP A 262 13.03 -22.95 17.22
N HIS A 263 12.18 -22.01 16.77
CA HIS A 263 10.81 -22.35 16.41
C HIS A 263 10.74 -23.12 15.09
N LYS A 264 9.79 -24.07 15.02
CA LYS A 264 9.59 -24.86 13.82
C LYS A 264 8.75 -24.09 12.81
N VAL A 265 9.37 -23.63 11.73
CA VAL A 265 8.68 -22.96 10.62
C VAL A 265 8.96 -23.73 9.33
N LYS A 266 7.88 -24.22 8.68
CA LYS A 266 7.96 -24.96 7.42
C LYS A 266 7.11 -24.28 6.36
N LYS A 267 7.66 -24.12 5.15
CA LYS A 267 6.86 -23.81 3.96
C LYS A 267 6.23 -25.11 3.48
N LEU A 268 4.96 -25.05 3.18
CA LEU A 268 4.18 -26.14 2.63
C LEU A 268 3.71 -25.77 1.23
N ASP A 269 3.29 -26.78 0.45
CA ASP A 269 2.70 -26.57 -0.86
C ASP A 269 1.39 -25.76 -0.80
N GLY A 270 1.01 -25.14 -1.91
CA GLY A 270 -0.26 -24.38 -1.99
C GLY A 270 -0.27 -23.05 -1.22
N ASN A 271 0.86 -22.34 -1.16
CA ASN A 271 0.97 -21.05 -0.45
C ASN A 271 0.60 -21.13 1.04
N LYS A 272 1.16 -22.14 1.74
CA LYS A 272 0.93 -22.37 3.17
C LYS A 272 2.24 -22.30 3.95
N ILE A 273 2.13 -21.88 5.23
CA ILE A 273 3.22 -21.88 6.21
C ILE A 273 2.74 -22.58 7.48
N TYR A 274 3.50 -23.57 7.95
CA TYR A 274 3.28 -24.20 9.25
C TYR A 274 4.23 -23.61 10.28
N VAL A 275 3.71 -23.27 11.48
CA VAL A 275 4.47 -22.74 12.61
C VAL A 275 4.11 -23.52 13.87
N LYS A 276 5.14 -23.90 14.63
CA LYS A 276 4.99 -24.53 15.96
C LYS A 276 6.02 -23.95 16.92
N ALA A 277 5.57 -23.69 18.14
CA ALA A 277 6.43 -23.25 19.24
C ALA A 277 7.56 -24.25 19.51
N SER A 278 8.74 -23.75 19.88
CA SER A 278 9.82 -24.54 20.48
C SER A 278 9.48 -24.82 21.95
N SER A 279 9.87 -25.98 22.43
CA SER A 279 9.84 -26.27 23.88
C SER A 279 10.96 -25.57 24.64
N ASP A 280 12.04 -25.17 23.93
CA ASP A 280 13.21 -24.48 24.47
C ASP A 280 13.64 -23.37 23.49
N PRO A 281 12.93 -22.21 23.48
CA PRO A 281 13.23 -21.13 22.54
C PRO A 281 14.54 -20.44 22.92
N LYS A 282 15.38 -20.16 21.91
CA LYS A 282 16.66 -19.48 22.06
C LYS A 282 16.50 -17.98 21.88
N ALA A 283 17.26 -17.21 22.66
CA ALA A 283 17.40 -15.77 22.43
C ALA A 283 18.08 -15.51 21.07
N ASN A 284 17.65 -14.48 20.39
CA ASN A 284 18.19 -14.03 19.12
C ASN A 284 18.29 -12.50 19.11
N GLU A 285 19.38 -11.98 18.58
CA GLU A 285 19.52 -10.55 18.36
C GLU A 285 18.76 -10.15 17.09
N ILE A 286 17.91 -9.15 17.20
CA ILE A 286 17.02 -8.70 16.13
C ILE A 286 17.30 -7.24 15.82
N THR A 287 17.67 -6.95 14.57
CA THR A 287 17.76 -5.61 14.02
C THR A 287 16.61 -5.38 13.07
N THR A 288 15.87 -4.28 13.28
CA THR A 288 14.80 -3.87 12.36
C THR A 288 15.36 -3.00 11.25
N GLU A 289 14.86 -3.23 10.04
CA GLU A 289 15.27 -2.53 8.83
C GLU A 289 14.04 -2.36 7.91
N PRO A 290 14.03 -1.38 6.99
CA PRO A 290 13.04 -1.33 5.92
C PRO A 290 13.01 -2.63 5.11
N TYR A 291 11.89 -2.90 4.45
CA TYR A 291 11.78 -4.07 3.56
C TYR A 291 12.87 -4.02 2.47
N PRO A 292 13.55 -5.14 2.14
CA PRO A 292 13.27 -6.54 2.51
C PRO A 292 13.88 -6.98 3.86
N GLY A 293 14.33 -6.05 4.70
CA GLY A 293 14.74 -6.32 6.08
C GLY A 293 13.57 -6.79 6.97
N LEU A 294 13.83 -6.95 8.26
CA LEU A 294 12.77 -7.21 9.23
C LEU A 294 12.14 -5.87 9.62
N SER A 295 10.99 -5.58 9.05
CA SER A 295 10.27 -4.36 9.38
C SER A 295 9.72 -4.39 10.80
N LEU A 296 9.75 -3.22 11.48
CA LEU A 296 9.19 -3.03 12.82
C LEU A 296 7.70 -3.42 12.89
N ILE A 297 6.98 -3.39 11.80
CA ILE A 297 5.56 -3.78 11.72
C ILE A 297 5.31 -5.25 12.09
N HIS A 298 6.34 -6.11 12.06
CA HIS A 298 6.27 -7.49 12.50
C HIS A 298 6.70 -7.69 13.97
N ILE A 299 7.04 -6.62 14.68
CA ILE A 299 7.40 -6.67 16.09
C ILE A 299 6.18 -6.33 16.92
N SER A 300 5.75 -7.26 17.76
CA SER A 300 4.66 -7.07 18.71
C SER A 300 5.22 -6.94 20.12
N GLU A 301 4.86 -5.88 20.82
CA GLU A 301 5.21 -5.67 22.22
C GLU A 301 4.00 -5.92 23.10
N PRO A 302 4.14 -6.67 24.22
CA PRO A 302 3.04 -6.92 25.15
C PRO A 302 2.61 -5.67 25.94
N THR A 303 3.51 -4.70 26.10
CA THR A 303 3.26 -3.44 26.80
C THR A 303 3.98 -2.30 26.11
N ARG A 304 3.26 -1.21 25.82
CA ARG A 304 3.87 0.09 25.53
C ARG A 304 3.80 0.93 26.80
N PRO A 305 4.91 1.52 27.30
CA PRO A 305 4.79 2.56 28.28
C PRO A 305 3.98 3.72 27.68
N TYR A 306 2.95 4.16 28.37
CA TYR A 306 2.13 5.31 28.02
C TYR A 306 2.90 6.60 28.29
#